data_75cd02c2a8ba5274a72ef8fa7b05aaa7
#
_entry.id   75cd02c2a8ba5274a72ef8fa7b05aaa7
#
_cell.length_a   1.000
_cell.length_b   1.000
_cell.length_c   1.000
_cell.angle_alpha   90.00
_cell.angle_beta   90.00
_cell.angle_gamma   90.00
#
_symmetry.space_group_name_H-M   'P 1'
#
loop_
_entity.id
_entity.type
_entity.pdbx_description
1 polymer ?
#
loop_
_entity_poly.entity_id
_entity_poly.type
_entity_poly.pdbx_seq_one_letter_code
_entity_poly.pdbx_strand_id
1 'polypeptide(L)' 'MKYITVLDFEAGRVFQYEIDFFPDVNVAEEYLSGLGHNLKNCEWMSHENNEIITN' A
#
# COMPACT_ATOMS: atom_id res chain seq x y z
N MET A 1 -3.21 4.83 -14.12
CA MET A 1 -2.80 5.25 -12.77
C MET A 1 -2.45 4.04 -11.95
N LYS A 2 -1.58 4.20 -10.98
CA LYS A 2 -1.15 3.08 -10.15
C LYS A 2 -1.57 3.31 -8.72
N TYR A 3 -1.73 2.21 -8.00
CA TYR A 3 -2.20 2.22 -6.62
C TYR A 3 -1.35 1.28 -5.78
N ILE A 4 -1.25 1.56 -4.49
CA ILE A 4 -0.70 0.64 -3.51
C ILE A 4 -1.78 0.40 -2.46
N THR A 5 -2.08 -0.87 -2.21
CA THR A 5 -3.02 -1.26 -1.15
C THR A 5 -2.22 -1.91 -0.04
N VAL A 6 -2.45 -1.44 1.18
CA VAL A 6 -1.72 -1.88 2.37
C VAL A 6 -2.70 -2.52 3.34
N LEU A 7 -2.33 -3.72 3.80
CA LEU A 7 -3.00 -4.38 4.92
C LEU A 7 -2.20 -4.07 6.16
N ASP A 8 -2.66 -3.13 6.96
CA ASP A 8 -1.96 -2.69 8.17
C ASP A 8 -2.49 -3.45 9.37
N PHE A 9 -1.72 -4.44 9.82
CA PHE A 9 -2.16 -5.33 10.89
C PHE A 9 -2.11 -4.66 12.27
N GLU A 10 -1.32 -3.61 12.44
CA GLU A 10 -1.32 -2.83 13.68
C GLU A 10 -2.58 -1.98 13.81
N ALA A 11 -2.98 -1.34 12.72
CA ALA A 11 -4.18 -0.52 12.69
C ALA A 11 -5.45 -1.34 12.53
N GLY A 12 -5.32 -2.58 12.04
CA GLY A 12 -6.48 -3.42 11.70
C GLY A 12 -7.28 -2.84 10.55
N ARG A 13 -6.61 -2.19 9.59
CA ARG A 13 -7.28 -1.49 8.50
C ARG A 13 -6.58 -1.73 7.17
N VAL A 14 -7.34 -1.54 6.11
CA VAL A 14 -6.84 -1.57 4.74
C VAL A 14 -6.75 -0.14 4.23
N PHE A 15 -5.60 0.21 3.69
CA PHE A 15 -5.37 1.53 3.10
C PHE A 15 -5.09 1.37 1.62
N GLN A 16 -5.59 2.31 0.81
CA GLN A 16 -5.28 2.34 -0.61
C GLN A 16 -4.80 3.74 -0.98
N TYR A 17 -3.64 3.80 -1.64
CA TYR A 17 -3.04 5.06 -2.06
C TYR A 17 -2.90 5.09 -3.57
N GLU A 18 -3.25 6.23 -4.17
CA GLU A 18 -2.99 6.49 -5.57
C GLU A 18 -1.59 7.07 -5.69
N ILE A 19 -0.78 6.51 -6.59
CA ILE A 19 0.60 6.93 -6.75
C ILE A 19 0.88 7.34 -8.19
N ASP A 20 1.87 8.23 -8.37
CA ASP A 20 2.28 8.72 -9.69
C ASP A 20 3.73 8.35 -10.02
N PHE A 21 4.29 7.41 -9.29
CA PHE A 21 5.65 6.92 -9.51
C PHE A 21 5.64 5.41 -9.78
N PHE A 22 6.76 4.89 -10.29
CA PHE A 22 6.89 3.45 -10.50
C PHE A 22 7.14 2.76 -9.15
N PRO A 23 6.27 1.83 -8.73
CA PRO A 23 6.31 1.26 -7.38
C PRO A 23 7.23 0.05 -7.28
N ASP A 24 8.53 0.23 -7.48
CA ASP A 24 9.42 -0.87 -7.15
C ASP A 24 9.50 -1.04 -5.63
N VAL A 25 10.04 -2.18 -5.17
CA VAL A 25 9.97 -2.55 -3.75
C VAL A 25 10.59 -1.48 -2.86
N ASN A 26 11.78 -0.98 -3.21
CA ASN A 26 12.47 -0.01 -2.35
C ASN A 26 11.72 1.32 -2.29
N VAL A 27 11.25 1.79 -3.42
CA VAL A 27 10.52 3.07 -3.50
C VAL A 27 9.19 2.97 -2.76
N ALA A 28 8.47 1.87 -2.97
CA ALA A 28 7.18 1.66 -2.31
C ALA A 28 7.34 1.55 -0.80
N GLU A 29 8.34 0.82 -0.32
CA GLU A 29 8.56 0.68 1.11
C GLU A 29 8.93 2.01 1.75
N GLU A 30 9.77 2.80 1.09
CA GLU A 30 10.12 4.12 1.57
C GLU A 30 8.90 5.04 1.65
N TYR A 31 8.05 4.99 0.63
CA TYR A 31 6.81 5.77 0.59
C TYR A 31 5.89 5.39 1.75
N LEU A 32 5.66 4.09 1.95
CA LEU A 32 4.76 3.61 3.01
C LEU A 32 5.31 3.89 4.40
N SER A 33 6.61 3.74 4.59
CA SER A 33 7.27 4.06 5.84
C SER A 33 7.13 5.56 6.15
N GLY A 34 7.25 6.41 5.15
CA GLY A 34 7.05 7.85 5.30
C GLY A 34 5.63 8.22 5.71
N LEU A 35 4.65 7.37 5.39
CA LEU A 35 3.26 7.57 5.79
C LEU A 35 2.98 7.05 7.21
N GLY A 36 3.94 6.41 7.84
CA GLY A 36 3.79 5.93 9.21
C GLY A 36 3.43 4.46 9.33
N HIS A 37 3.43 3.71 8.22
CA HIS A 37 3.17 2.27 8.29
C HIS A 37 4.41 1.53 8.79
N ASN A 38 4.21 0.61 9.72
CA ASN A 38 5.27 -0.27 10.18
C ASN A 38 5.33 -1.48 9.26
N LEU A 39 6.31 -1.53 8.38
CA LEU A 39 6.38 -2.55 7.33
C LEU A 39 6.52 -3.96 7.87
N LYS A 40 6.97 -4.13 9.12
CA LYS A 40 7.03 -5.46 9.75
C LYS A 40 5.65 -6.01 10.04
N ASN A 41 4.66 -5.14 10.18
CA ASN A 41 3.29 -5.52 10.50
C ASN A 41 2.32 -5.14 9.39
N CYS A 42 2.82 -5.02 8.16
CA CYS A 42 2.01 -4.68 7.00
C CYS A 42 2.32 -5.63 5.84
N GLU A 43 1.31 -5.87 5.04
CA GLU A 43 1.46 -6.47 3.72
C GLU A 43 0.94 -5.47 2.70
N TRP A 44 1.55 -5.41 1.54
CA TRP A 44 1.13 -4.46 0.52
C TRP A 44 1.31 -5.03 -0.88
N MET A 45 0.57 -4.45 -1.81
CA MET A 45 0.72 -4.77 -3.22
C MET A 45 0.52 -3.51 -4.06
N SER A 46 1.21 -3.44 -5.18
CA SER A 46 0.95 -2.41 -6.18
C SER A 46 0.04 -3.00 -7.26
N HIS A 47 -0.84 -2.19 -7.80
CA HIS A 47 -1.81 -2.63 -8.79
C HIS A 47 -2.36 -1.44 -9.57
N GLU A 48 -3.11 -1.72 -10.63
CA GLU A 48 -3.68 -0.67 -11.47
C GLU A 48 -5.20 -0.55 -11.33
N ASN A 49 -5.84 -1.51 -10.68
CA ASN A 49 -7.28 -1.52 -10.50
C ASN A 49 -7.61 -1.00 -9.10
N ASN A 50 -8.40 0.08 -9.02
CA ASN A 50 -8.77 0.69 -7.75
C ASN A 50 -10.01 0.07 -7.10
N GLU A 51 -10.49 -1.03 -7.64
CA GLU A 51 -11.70 -1.68 -7.17
C GLU A 51 -11.37 -2.69 -6.07
N ILE A 52 -12.09 -2.63 -4.96
CA ILE A 52 -11.97 -3.60 -3.88
C ILE A 52 -13.20 -4.50 -3.95
N ILE A 53 -12.96 -5.78 -4.13
CA ILE A 53 -14.06 -6.75 -4.23
C ILE A 53 -14.26 -7.36 -2.85
N THR A 54 -15.47 -7.21 -2.33
CA THR A 54 -15.86 -7.81 -1.05
C THR A 54 -16.95 -8.83 -1.31
N ASN A 55 -16.78 -10.01 -0.73
CA ASN A 55 -17.73 -11.12 -0.88
C ASN A 55 -18.54 -11.33 0.39
#